data_be350b197f7e1cb738038104b78e5301
#
_entry.id   be350b197f7e1cb738038104b78e5301
#
_cell.length_a   1.000
_cell.length_b   1.000
_cell.length_c   1.000
_cell.angle_alpha   90.00
_cell.angle_beta   90.00
_cell.angle_gamma   90.00
#
_symmetry.space_group_name_H-M   'P 1'
#
loop_
_entity.id
_entity.type
_entity.pdbx_description
1 polymer ?
#
loop_
_entity_poly.entity_id
_entity_poly.type
_entity_poly.pdbx_seq_one_letter_code
_entity_poly.pdbx_strand_id
1 'polypeptide(L)'
;MKGCYTASLLTLLVLGCASQNHNTEGIRYYGQARYDAAITSFQTALKENPNNPNTLYNIAATYHQSARASLRSGHTAAAQQQYERAAQHYQLCLERDRNYTNAYRGLSALYMDCQDGRAAHQLLKDWYDTNRHSVEPKLEFARFYQEYSRIFMIYGDTERAQVYRVATEMLLQEALAMEPTNYRALRALGFLKEEGGDRAGAISEYQRSLQANPQQRDLADRVAVLTR
;
A
#
# COMPACT_ATOMS: atom_id res chain seq x y z
N MET A 1 -35.47 38.49 8.58
CA MET A 1 -34.76 37.53 7.70
C MET A 1 -33.70 36.78 8.51
N LYS A 2 -34.14 35.81 9.35
CA LYS A 2 -33.25 34.92 10.12
C LYS A 2 -33.94 33.53 10.13
N GLY A 3 -33.52 32.61 9.27
CA GLY A 3 -34.16 31.32 9.29
C GLY A 3 -33.84 30.40 8.12
N CYS A 4 -32.60 30.37 7.56
CA CYS A 4 -32.28 29.42 6.51
C CYS A 4 -30.88 28.73 6.61
N TYR A 5 -30.10 29.04 7.66
CA TYR A 5 -28.75 28.47 7.75
C TYR A 5 -28.60 27.25 8.67
N THR A 6 -29.60 26.93 9.47
CA THR A 6 -29.51 25.81 10.43
C THR A 6 -29.86 24.44 9.85
N ALA A 7 -30.67 24.39 8.79
CA ALA A 7 -31.05 23.12 8.16
C ALA A 7 -29.93 22.50 7.33
N SER A 8 -29.09 23.32 6.70
CA SER A 8 -27.98 22.85 5.84
C SER A 8 -26.82 22.20 6.62
N LEU A 9 -26.51 22.71 7.83
CA LEU A 9 -25.43 22.12 8.65
C LEU A 9 -25.86 20.78 9.29
N LEU A 10 -27.13 20.67 9.69
CA LEU A 10 -27.65 19.41 10.29
C LEU A 10 -27.72 18.28 9.26
N THR A 11 -28.11 18.58 8.02
CA THR A 11 -28.17 17.57 6.95
C THR A 11 -26.77 17.08 6.55
N LEU A 12 -25.76 17.94 6.52
CA LEU A 12 -24.38 17.58 6.27
C LEU A 12 -23.80 16.69 7.39
N LEU A 13 -24.10 16.97 8.65
CA LEU A 13 -23.66 16.15 9.79
C LEU A 13 -24.31 14.77 9.80
N VAL A 14 -25.61 14.66 9.48
CA VAL A 14 -26.32 13.37 9.43
C VAL A 14 -25.83 12.52 8.28
N LEU A 15 -25.58 13.09 7.10
CA LEU A 15 -25.01 12.38 5.95
C LEU A 15 -23.58 11.89 6.22
N GLY A 16 -22.76 12.71 6.88
CA GLY A 16 -21.40 12.32 7.26
C GLY A 16 -21.37 11.14 8.24
N CYS A 17 -22.26 11.11 9.22
CA CYS A 17 -22.36 9.99 10.17
C CYS A 17 -22.88 8.71 9.51
N ALA A 18 -23.85 8.80 8.60
CA ALA A 18 -24.38 7.65 7.88
C ALA A 18 -23.32 7.02 6.95
N SER A 19 -22.59 7.85 6.20
CA SER A 19 -21.48 7.42 5.35
C SER A 19 -20.37 6.71 6.13
N GLN A 20 -20.02 7.22 7.33
CA GLN A 20 -19.07 6.56 8.22
C GLN A 20 -19.57 5.19 8.70
N ASN A 21 -20.86 5.06 8.99
CA ASN A 21 -21.44 3.79 9.42
C ASN A 21 -21.34 2.73 8.32
N HIS A 22 -21.73 3.05 7.08
CA HIS A 22 -21.64 2.13 5.95
C HIS A 22 -20.20 1.78 5.58
N ASN A 23 -19.28 2.74 5.69
CA ASN A 23 -17.86 2.45 5.47
C ASN A 23 -17.30 1.48 6.54
N THR A 24 -17.66 1.68 7.80
CA THR A 24 -17.27 0.79 8.91
C THR A 24 -17.88 -0.61 8.74
N GLU A 25 -19.13 -0.69 8.32
CA GLU A 25 -19.79 -1.95 8.01
C GLU A 25 -19.11 -2.69 6.85
N GLY A 26 -18.74 -1.97 5.80
CA GLY A 26 -17.96 -2.50 4.67
C GLY A 26 -16.63 -3.10 5.11
N ILE A 27 -15.88 -2.39 5.97
CA ILE A 27 -14.63 -2.89 6.56
C ILE A 27 -14.86 -4.18 7.35
N ARG A 28 -15.93 -4.27 8.13
CA ARG A 28 -16.30 -5.48 8.86
C ARG A 28 -16.57 -6.66 7.92
N TYR A 29 -17.34 -6.45 6.85
CA TYR A 29 -17.60 -7.49 5.85
C TYR A 29 -16.32 -7.90 5.09
N TYR A 30 -15.46 -6.95 4.76
CA TYR A 30 -14.15 -7.22 4.16
C TYR A 30 -13.29 -8.13 5.05
N GLY A 31 -13.21 -7.85 6.36
CA GLY A 31 -12.49 -8.70 7.32
C GLY A 31 -13.06 -10.12 7.45
N GLN A 32 -14.32 -10.32 7.08
CA GLN A 32 -14.98 -11.62 7.01
C GLN A 32 -14.87 -12.30 5.64
N ALA A 33 -14.11 -11.74 4.70
CA ALA A 33 -14.02 -12.16 3.31
C ALA A 33 -15.38 -12.18 2.55
N ARG A 34 -16.39 -11.43 3.06
CA ARG A 34 -17.69 -11.24 2.43
C ARG A 34 -17.64 -10.07 1.46
N TYR A 35 -16.90 -10.26 0.36
CA TYR A 35 -16.52 -9.17 -0.53
C TYR A 35 -17.72 -8.47 -1.19
N ASP A 36 -18.73 -9.20 -1.63
CA ASP A 36 -19.94 -8.59 -2.24
C ASP A 36 -20.71 -7.71 -1.24
N ALA A 37 -20.86 -8.17 -0.01
CA ALA A 37 -21.50 -7.39 1.05
C ALA A 37 -20.66 -6.14 1.40
N ALA A 38 -19.33 -6.27 1.43
CA ALA A 38 -18.43 -5.15 1.66
C ALA A 38 -18.55 -4.10 0.54
N ILE A 39 -18.54 -4.52 -0.71
CA ILE A 39 -18.71 -3.63 -1.87
C ILE A 39 -20.04 -2.89 -1.80
N THR A 40 -21.13 -3.59 -1.50
CA THR A 40 -22.48 -2.98 -1.37
C THR A 40 -22.48 -1.89 -0.29
N SER A 41 -21.92 -2.17 0.90
CA SER A 41 -21.83 -1.19 1.98
C SER A 41 -20.97 0.02 1.61
N PHE A 42 -19.80 -0.21 0.99
CA PHE A 42 -18.94 0.88 0.52
C PHE A 42 -19.59 1.72 -0.60
N GLN A 43 -20.32 1.08 -1.52
CA GLN A 43 -21.07 1.80 -2.58
C GLN A 43 -22.15 2.69 -1.98
N THR A 44 -22.83 2.24 -0.90
CA THR A 44 -23.79 3.07 -0.17
C THR A 44 -23.09 4.25 0.49
N ALA A 45 -21.95 4.03 1.16
CA ALA A 45 -21.16 5.12 1.72
C ALA A 45 -20.66 6.11 0.65
N LEU A 46 -20.32 5.62 -0.54
CA LEU A 46 -19.87 6.46 -1.65
C LEU A 46 -20.99 7.29 -2.27
N LYS A 47 -22.25 6.79 -2.28
CA LYS A 47 -23.42 7.59 -2.70
C LYS A 47 -23.65 8.78 -1.78
N GLU A 48 -23.39 8.63 -0.49
CA GLU A 48 -23.52 9.69 0.51
C GLU A 48 -22.35 10.67 0.47
N ASN A 49 -21.14 10.17 0.18
CA ASN A 49 -19.94 11.00 0.00
C ASN A 49 -19.13 10.54 -1.20
N PRO A 50 -19.46 11.04 -2.42
CA PRO A 50 -18.87 10.57 -3.69
C PRO A 50 -17.38 10.84 -3.85
N ASN A 51 -16.82 11.77 -3.08
CA ASN A 51 -15.42 12.18 -3.19
C ASN A 51 -14.53 11.61 -2.06
N ASN A 52 -15.03 10.67 -1.26
CA ASN A 52 -14.25 10.12 -0.16
C ASN A 52 -13.16 9.16 -0.67
N PRO A 53 -11.86 9.53 -0.61
CA PRO A 53 -10.79 8.69 -1.12
C PRO A 53 -10.64 7.38 -0.32
N ASN A 54 -10.95 7.39 0.99
CA ASN A 54 -10.91 6.18 1.81
C ASN A 54 -11.93 5.14 1.34
N THR A 55 -13.15 5.57 1.00
CA THR A 55 -14.19 4.67 0.50
C THR A 55 -13.83 4.13 -0.87
N LEU A 56 -13.30 4.97 -1.77
CA LEU A 56 -12.80 4.54 -3.08
C LEU A 56 -11.68 3.51 -2.95
N TYR A 57 -10.71 3.76 -2.08
CA TYR A 57 -9.64 2.81 -1.75
C TYR A 57 -10.19 1.48 -1.21
N ASN A 58 -11.16 1.52 -0.29
CA ASN A 58 -11.75 0.32 0.30
C ASN A 58 -12.49 -0.53 -0.73
N ILE A 59 -13.22 0.10 -1.67
CA ILE A 59 -13.83 -0.61 -2.81
C ILE A 59 -12.76 -1.26 -3.67
N ALA A 60 -11.71 -0.52 -4.03
CA ALA A 60 -10.62 -1.01 -4.84
C ALA A 60 -9.93 -2.22 -4.19
N ALA A 61 -9.56 -2.10 -2.91
CA ALA A 61 -8.94 -3.17 -2.14
C ALA A 61 -9.84 -4.41 -2.02
N THR A 62 -11.15 -4.20 -1.92
CA THR A 62 -12.13 -5.30 -1.85
C THR A 62 -12.21 -6.04 -3.18
N TYR A 63 -12.34 -5.34 -4.31
CA TYR A 63 -12.30 -5.96 -5.64
C TYR A 63 -10.97 -6.68 -5.88
N HIS A 64 -9.86 -6.11 -5.47
CA HIS A 64 -8.54 -6.70 -5.62
C HIS A 64 -8.43 -8.03 -4.85
N GLN A 65 -8.88 -8.09 -3.59
CA GLN A 65 -8.88 -9.34 -2.81
C GLN A 65 -9.89 -10.36 -3.34
N SER A 66 -11.04 -9.91 -3.81
CA SER A 66 -12.03 -10.78 -4.47
C SER A 66 -11.46 -11.40 -5.75
N ALA A 67 -10.72 -10.61 -6.55
CA ALA A 67 -10.04 -11.10 -7.75
C ALA A 67 -9.03 -12.21 -7.42
N ARG A 68 -8.19 -11.99 -6.40
CA ARG A 68 -7.24 -13.02 -5.91
C ARG A 68 -7.97 -14.29 -5.43
N ALA A 69 -9.11 -14.14 -4.75
CA ALA A 69 -9.91 -15.28 -4.31
C ALA A 69 -10.50 -16.04 -5.51
N SER A 70 -11.07 -15.33 -6.49
CA SER A 70 -11.60 -15.90 -7.73
C SER A 70 -10.54 -16.66 -8.52
N LEU A 71 -9.32 -16.07 -8.61
CA LEU A 71 -8.20 -16.71 -9.31
C LEU A 71 -7.78 -18.02 -8.63
N ARG A 72 -7.67 -18.03 -7.28
CA ARG A 72 -7.38 -19.26 -6.52
C ARG A 72 -8.45 -20.36 -6.70
N SER A 73 -9.68 -19.96 -6.96
CA SER A 73 -10.80 -20.85 -7.23
C SER A 73 -10.95 -21.23 -8.73
N GLY A 74 -10.01 -20.81 -9.59
CA GLY A 74 -10.04 -21.12 -11.03
C GLY A 74 -10.99 -20.26 -11.86
N HIS A 75 -11.64 -19.24 -11.27
CA HIS A 75 -12.59 -18.37 -11.96
C HIS A 75 -11.86 -17.18 -12.62
N THR A 76 -11.04 -17.47 -13.64
CA THR A 76 -10.12 -16.50 -14.26
C THR A 76 -10.85 -15.30 -14.87
N ALA A 77 -11.98 -15.51 -15.59
CA ALA A 77 -12.73 -14.42 -16.20
C ALA A 77 -13.33 -13.46 -15.16
N ALA A 78 -13.86 -14.00 -14.04
CA ALA A 78 -14.37 -13.20 -12.95
C ALA A 78 -13.23 -12.42 -12.25
N ALA A 79 -12.08 -13.07 -12.04
CA ALA A 79 -10.90 -12.42 -11.47
C ALA A 79 -10.45 -11.22 -12.34
N GLN A 80 -10.40 -11.39 -13.67
CA GLN A 80 -10.01 -10.33 -14.58
C GLN A 80 -10.93 -9.11 -14.46
N GLN A 81 -12.26 -9.29 -14.47
CA GLN A 81 -13.22 -8.20 -14.29
C GLN A 81 -13.04 -7.48 -12.93
N GLN A 82 -12.76 -8.26 -11.89
CA GLN A 82 -12.55 -7.70 -10.55
C GLN A 82 -11.25 -6.90 -10.46
N TYR A 83 -10.16 -7.34 -11.11
CA TYR A 83 -8.92 -6.58 -11.22
C TYR A 83 -9.13 -5.26 -11.97
N GLU A 84 -9.88 -5.25 -13.08
CA GLU A 84 -10.20 -4.03 -13.82
C GLU A 84 -10.99 -3.04 -12.97
N ARG A 85 -12.02 -3.51 -12.24
CA ARG A 85 -12.78 -2.66 -11.31
C ARG A 85 -11.91 -2.13 -10.17
N ALA A 86 -11.02 -2.95 -9.62
CA ALA A 86 -10.09 -2.53 -8.59
C ALA A 86 -9.16 -1.42 -9.09
N ALA A 87 -8.57 -1.58 -10.30
CA ALA A 87 -7.70 -0.59 -10.91
C ALA A 87 -8.42 0.75 -11.09
N GLN A 88 -9.65 0.74 -11.62
CA GLN A 88 -10.48 1.94 -11.80
C GLN A 88 -10.71 2.67 -10.46
N HIS A 89 -11.07 1.96 -9.41
CA HIS A 89 -11.31 2.59 -8.10
C HIS A 89 -10.03 3.07 -7.41
N TYR A 90 -8.88 2.41 -7.59
CA TYR A 90 -7.60 2.94 -7.15
C TYR A 90 -7.25 4.24 -7.87
N GLN A 91 -7.43 4.29 -9.19
CA GLN A 91 -7.20 5.49 -10.00
C GLN A 91 -8.11 6.64 -9.56
N LEU A 92 -9.42 6.39 -9.39
CA LEU A 92 -10.36 7.38 -8.85
C LEU A 92 -9.94 7.88 -7.46
N CYS A 93 -9.44 7.00 -6.59
CA CYS A 93 -8.89 7.40 -5.30
C CYS A 93 -7.73 8.39 -5.47
N LEU A 94 -6.79 8.11 -6.37
CA LEU A 94 -5.64 8.97 -6.67
C LEU A 94 -6.02 10.29 -7.35
N GLU A 95 -7.11 10.32 -8.11
CA GLU A 95 -7.68 11.57 -8.65
C GLU A 95 -8.24 12.48 -7.54
N ARG A 96 -8.78 11.89 -6.44
CA ARG A 96 -9.32 12.64 -5.30
C ARG A 96 -8.23 13.03 -4.30
N ASP A 97 -7.25 12.15 -4.10
CA ASP A 97 -6.09 12.40 -3.25
C ASP A 97 -4.82 11.84 -3.91
N ARG A 98 -4.06 12.76 -4.55
CA ARG A 98 -2.80 12.44 -5.24
C ARG A 98 -1.69 11.95 -4.32
N ASN A 99 -1.87 12.05 -3.00
CA ASN A 99 -0.89 11.61 -2.00
C ASN A 99 -1.35 10.36 -1.24
N TYR A 100 -2.43 9.70 -1.70
CA TYR A 100 -2.96 8.53 -1.02
C TYR A 100 -2.04 7.31 -1.18
N THR A 101 -1.04 7.21 -0.31
CA THR A 101 0.02 6.18 -0.35
C THR A 101 -0.51 4.76 -0.50
N ASN A 102 -1.60 4.42 0.22
CA ASN A 102 -2.16 3.07 0.15
C ASN A 102 -2.75 2.74 -1.23
N ALA A 103 -3.25 3.74 -1.99
CA ALA A 103 -3.73 3.51 -3.35
C ALA A 103 -2.58 3.24 -4.31
N TYR A 104 -1.45 3.96 -4.21
CA TYR A 104 -0.23 3.64 -4.99
C TYR A 104 0.27 2.23 -4.69
N ARG A 105 0.33 1.86 -3.41
CA ARG A 105 0.71 0.51 -2.97
C ARG A 105 -0.24 -0.56 -3.51
N GLY A 106 -1.55 -0.33 -3.40
CA GLY A 106 -2.57 -1.27 -3.85
C GLY A 106 -2.57 -1.43 -5.37
N LEU A 107 -2.47 -0.32 -6.12
CA LEU A 107 -2.47 -0.34 -7.58
C LEU A 107 -1.18 -0.96 -8.14
N SER A 108 -0.02 -0.66 -7.56
CA SER A 108 1.24 -1.29 -7.96
C SER A 108 1.21 -2.80 -7.71
N ALA A 109 0.67 -3.24 -6.56
CA ALA A 109 0.52 -4.67 -6.26
C ALA A 109 -0.48 -5.35 -7.21
N LEU A 110 -1.56 -4.67 -7.60
CA LEU A 110 -2.50 -5.17 -8.58
C LEU A 110 -1.84 -5.37 -9.95
N TYR A 111 -1.07 -4.40 -10.42
CA TYR A 111 -0.32 -4.53 -11.68
C TYR A 111 0.67 -5.71 -11.62
N MET A 112 1.31 -5.94 -10.47
CA MET A 112 2.17 -7.11 -10.28
C MET A 112 1.39 -8.42 -10.34
N ASP A 113 0.22 -8.51 -9.72
CA ASP A 113 -0.66 -9.69 -9.83
C ASP A 113 -1.10 -9.96 -11.28
N CYS A 114 -1.32 -8.89 -12.05
CA CYS A 114 -1.63 -8.98 -13.49
C CYS A 114 -0.39 -9.19 -14.38
N GLN A 115 0.80 -9.40 -13.80
CA GLN A 115 2.08 -9.54 -14.51
C GLN A 115 2.46 -8.31 -15.36
N ASP A 116 1.87 -7.15 -15.08
CA ASP A 116 2.22 -5.87 -15.72
C ASP A 116 3.19 -5.05 -14.84
N GLY A 117 4.38 -5.57 -14.70
CA GLY A 117 5.43 -4.89 -13.95
C GLY A 117 5.86 -3.56 -14.56
N ARG A 118 5.61 -3.35 -15.86
CA ARG A 118 5.89 -2.08 -16.52
C ARG A 118 4.94 -0.99 -16.02
N ALA A 119 3.64 -1.28 -15.95
CA ALA A 119 2.65 -0.34 -15.41
C ALA A 119 2.92 -0.04 -13.92
N ALA A 120 3.27 -1.05 -13.11
CA ALA A 120 3.63 -0.85 -11.71
C ALA A 120 4.85 0.07 -11.56
N HIS A 121 5.90 -0.16 -12.34
CA HIS A 121 7.10 0.68 -12.36
C HIS A 121 6.77 2.12 -12.76
N GLN A 122 6.04 2.32 -13.85
CA GLN A 122 5.71 3.66 -14.35
C GLN A 122 4.89 4.44 -13.33
N LEU A 123 3.86 3.82 -12.71
CA LEU A 123 3.05 4.42 -11.65
C LEU A 123 3.92 4.96 -10.49
N LEU A 124 4.81 4.12 -9.99
CA LEU A 124 5.66 4.48 -8.84
C LEU A 124 6.74 5.50 -9.23
N LYS A 125 7.27 5.39 -10.45
CA LYS A 125 8.24 6.35 -10.97
C LYS A 125 7.64 7.74 -11.13
N ASP A 126 6.44 7.86 -11.70
CA ASP A 126 5.76 9.13 -11.88
C ASP A 126 5.43 9.78 -10.53
N TRP A 127 5.02 8.97 -9.56
CA TRP A 127 4.79 9.45 -8.20
C TRP A 127 6.08 9.92 -7.53
N TYR A 128 7.17 9.17 -7.64
CA TYR A 128 8.49 9.55 -7.15
C TYR A 128 8.99 10.84 -7.80
N ASP A 129 8.89 10.96 -9.13
CA ASP A 129 9.39 12.12 -9.88
C ASP A 129 8.61 13.40 -9.54
N THR A 130 7.31 13.30 -9.28
CA THR A 130 6.45 14.44 -8.93
C THR A 130 6.51 14.80 -7.45
N ASN A 131 6.97 13.90 -6.58
CA ASN A 131 6.99 14.08 -5.12
C ASN A 131 8.38 13.84 -4.51
N ARG A 132 9.41 14.42 -5.11
CA ARG A 132 10.83 14.21 -4.72
C ARG A 132 11.13 14.61 -3.27
N HIS A 133 10.34 15.52 -2.70
CA HIS A 133 10.46 16.00 -1.32
C HIS A 133 9.63 15.19 -0.31
N SER A 134 9.08 14.05 -0.71
CA SER A 134 8.36 13.13 0.17
C SER A 134 9.12 11.82 0.32
N VAL A 135 9.07 11.24 1.51
CA VAL A 135 9.69 9.95 1.81
C VAL A 135 8.83 8.78 1.28
N GLU A 136 7.51 8.93 1.27
CA GLU A 136 6.58 7.85 0.93
C GLU A 136 6.79 7.26 -0.47
N PRO A 137 6.95 8.06 -1.57
CA PRO A 137 7.23 7.49 -2.88
C PRO A 137 8.54 6.68 -2.92
N LYS A 138 9.57 7.13 -2.20
CA LYS A 138 10.86 6.42 -2.12
C LYS A 138 10.70 5.05 -1.47
N LEU A 139 9.95 4.98 -0.36
CA LEU A 139 9.70 3.73 0.35
C LEU A 139 8.89 2.73 -0.49
N GLU A 140 7.85 3.20 -1.17
CA GLU A 140 7.03 2.29 -1.99
C GLU A 140 7.77 1.85 -3.25
N PHE A 141 8.60 2.72 -3.84
CA PHE A 141 9.42 2.36 -5.00
C PHE A 141 10.57 1.40 -4.60
N ALA A 142 11.18 1.62 -3.43
CA ALA A 142 12.15 0.69 -2.86
C ALA A 142 11.54 -0.70 -2.62
N ARG A 143 10.32 -0.75 -2.06
CA ARG A 143 9.59 -2.00 -1.86
C ARG A 143 9.32 -2.75 -3.19
N PHE A 144 8.94 -2.02 -4.22
CA PHE A 144 8.74 -2.58 -5.56
C PHE A 144 10.04 -3.17 -6.12
N TYR A 145 11.16 -2.46 -6.05
CA TYR A 145 12.45 -2.97 -6.53
C TYR A 145 12.95 -4.15 -5.71
N GLN A 146 12.71 -4.16 -4.39
CA GLN A 146 13.03 -5.29 -3.55
C GLN A 146 12.28 -6.56 -3.99
N GLU A 147 10.99 -6.44 -4.32
CA GLU A 147 10.22 -7.58 -4.83
C GLU A 147 10.76 -8.06 -6.19
N TYR A 148 11.15 -7.16 -7.09
CA TYR A 148 11.80 -7.53 -8.34
C TYR A 148 13.13 -8.22 -8.15
N SER A 149 13.96 -7.74 -7.21
CA SER A 149 15.21 -8.41 -6.84
C SER A 149 14.96 -9.85 -6.43
N ARG A 150 13.96 -10.09 -5.58
CA ARG A 150 13.57 -11.45 -5.13
C ARG A 150 13.05 -12.33 -6.27
N ILE A 151 12.23 -11.78 -7.16
CA ILE A 151 11.73 -12.49 -8.33
C ILE A 151 12.91 -12.95 -9.20
N PHE A 152 13.85 -12.07 -9.54
CA PHE A 152 15.01 -12.44 -10.35
C PHE A 152 15.95 -13.43 -9.65
N MET A 153 16.10 -13.36 -8.32
CA MET A 153 16.80 -14.38 -7.54
C MET A 153 16.16 -15.76 -7.67
N ILE A 154 14.83 -15.84 -7.60
CA ILE A 154 14.09 -17.11 -7.76
C ILE A 154 14.30 -17.72 -9.17
N TYR A 155 14.37 -16.86 -10.19
CA TYR A 155 14.66 -17.30 -11.57
C TYR A 155 16.16 -17.51 -11.87
N GLY A 156 17.05 -17.33 -10.88
CA GLY A 156 18.49 -17.51 -11.03
C GLY A 156 19.21 -16.39 -11.76
N ASP A 157 18.52 -15.27 -12.05
CA ASP A 157 19.11 -14.10 -12.68
C ASP A 157 19.71 -13.18 -11.60
N THR A 158 20.88 -13.56 -11.15
CA THR A 158 21.57 -12.85 -10.06
C THR A 158 22.05 -11.45 -10.48
N GLU A 159 22.32 -11.23 -11.76
CA GLU A 159 22.74 -9.93 -12.26
C GLU A 159 21.61 -8.91 -12.17
N ARG A 160 20.43 -9.22 -12.72
CA ARG A 160 19.27 -8.33 -12.59
C ARG A 160 18.82 -8.18 -11.14
N ALA A 161 18.87 -9.25 -10.36
CA ALA A 161 18.55 -9.17 -8.93
C ALA A 161 19.45 -8.15 -8.21
N GLN A 162 20.77 -8.15 -8.52
CA GLN A 162 21.69 -7.20 -7.92
C GLN A 162 21.44 -5.75 -8.37
N VAL A 163 21.05 -5.51 -9.62
CA VAL A 163 20.68 -4.16 -10.10
C VAL A 163 19.51 -3.61 -9.29
N TYR A 164 18.44 -4.40 -9.10
CA TYR A 164 17.27 -3.98 -8.31
C TYR A 164 17.60 -3.82 -6.82
N ARG A 165 18.50 -4.65 -6.30
CA ARG A 165 18.96 -4.53 -4.92
C ARG A 165 19.68 -3.20 -4.66
N VAL A 166 20.60 -2.82 -5.56
CA VAL A 166 21.31 -1.52 -5.49
C VAL A 166 20.30 -0.37 -5.59
N ALA A 167 19.35 -0.43 -6.52
CA ALA A 167 18.31 0.60 -6.66
C ALA A 167 17.44 0.71 -5.40
N THR A 168 17.12 -0.42 -4.75
CA THR A 168 16.41 -0.44 -3.46
C THR A 168 17.21 0.30 -2.39
N GLU A 169 18.51 -0.02 -2.27
CA GLU A 169 19.37 0.61 -1.27
C GLU A 169 19.49 2.12 -1.47
N MET A 170 19.67 2.58 -2.71
CA MET A 170 19.71 4.01 -3.04
C MET A 170 18.46 4.75 -2.60
N LEU A 171 17.27 4.22 -2.90
CA LEU A 171 16.00 4.84 -2.51
C LEU A 171 15.80 4.88 -0.98
N LEU A 172 16.24 3.84 -0.27
CA LEU A 172 16.18 3.81 1.19
C LEU A 172 17.17 4.81 1.81
N GLN A 173 18.36 4.97 1.24
CA GLN A 173 19.32 5.98 1.66
C GLN A 173 18.82 7.40 1.40
N GLU A 174 18.19 7.67 0.24
CA GLU A 174 17.51 8.94 -0.02
C GLU A 174 16.42 9.24 1.02
N ALA A 175 15.60 8.22 1.36
CA ALA A 175 14.58 8.36 2.40
C ALA A 175 15.18 8.69 3.76
N LEU A 176 16.29 8.03 4.14
CA LEU A 176 17.00 8.26 5.41
C LEU A 176 17.78 9.58 5.43
N ALA A 177 18.20 10.10 4.27
CA ALA A 177 18.78 11.45 4.18
C ALA A 177 17.75 12.54 4.49
N MET A 178 16.46 12.29 4.18
CA MET A 178 15.36 13.20 4.51
C MET A 178 14.85 13.01 5.94
N GLU A 179 14.70 11.76 6.37
CA GLU A 179 14.19 11.36 7.69
C GLU A 179 15.12 10.31 8.32
N PRO A 180 16.18 10.71 9.01
CA PRO A 180 17.20 9.78 9.55
C PRO A 180 16.67 8.74 10.55
N THR A 181 15.51 9.00 11.15
CA THR A 181 14.83 8.12 12.10
C THR A 181 13.58 7.45 11.52
N ASN A 182 13.39 7.47 10.20
CA ASN A 182 12.27 6.78 9.59
C ASN A 182 12.39 5.27 9.79
N TYR A 183 11.62 4.73 10.74
CA TYR A 183 11.72 3.32 11.16
C TYR A 183 11.39 2.35 10.01
N ARG A 184 10.55 2.74 9.05
CA ARG A 184 10.22 1.91 7.88
C ARG A 184 11.42 1.77 6.95
N ALA A 185 12.14 2.87 6.68
CA ALA A 185 13.35 2.86 5.88
C ALA A 185 14.48 2.07 6.56
N LEU A 186 14.69 2.30 7.87
CA LEU A 186 15.69 1.58 8.66
C LEU A 186 15.42 0.08 8.68
N ARG A 187 14.17 -0.33 8.91
CA ARG A 187 13.76 -1.74 8.87
C ARG A 187 14.00 -2.36 7.50
N ALA A 188 13.62 -1.67 6.43
CA ALA A 188 13.80 -2.15 5.06
C ALA A 188 15.28 -2.28 4.70
N LEU A 189 16.13 -1.33 5.11
CA LEU A 189 17.57 -1.38 4.89
C LEU A 189 18.22 -2.52 5.68
N GLY A 190 17.79 -2.74 6.94
CA GLY A 190 18.22 -3.87 7.73
C GLY A 190 17.89 -5.21 7.06
N PHE A 191 16.67 -5.34 6.54
CA PHE A 191 16.26 -6.53 5.80
C PHE A 191 17.10 -6.75 4.53
N LEU A 192 17.37 -5.69 3.77
CA LEU A 192 18.20 -5.75 2.58
C LEU A 192 19.64 -6.20 2.89
N LYS A 193 20.23 -5.71 3.99
CA LYS A 193 21.55 -6.12 4.48
C LYS A 193 21.56 -7.58 4.92
N GLU A 194 20.51 -8.02 5.61
CA GLU A 194 20.35 -9.41 6.04
C GLU A 194 20.28 -10.37 4.84
N GLU A 195 19.45 -10.07 3.83
CA GLU A 195 19.39 -10.85 2.57
C GLU A 195 20.75 -10.90 1.87
N GLY A 196 21.57 -9.88 2.05
CA GLY A 196 22.94 -9.82 1.51
C GLY A 196 24.01 -10.50 2.36
N GLY A 197 23.66 -11.07 3.50
CA GLY A 197 24.59 -11.70 4.42
C GLY A 197 25.33 -10.74 5.36
N ASP A 198 25.07 -9.43 5.28
CA ASP A 198 25.61 -8.45 6.23
C ASP A 198 24.80 -8.47 7.54
N ARG A 199 25.02 -9.51 8.35
CA ARG A 199 24.33 -9.73 9.62
C ARG A 199 24.56 -8.58 10.61
N ALA A 200 25.79 -8.07 10.70
CA ALA A 200 26.12 -7.01 11.62
C ALA A 200 25.45 -5.68 11.24
N GLY A 201 25.50 -5.34 9.96
CA GLY A 201 24.80 -4.18 9.42
C GLY A 201 23.28 -4.28 9.57
N ALA A 202 22.70 -5.47 9.35
CA ALA A 202 21.27 -5.71 9.56
C ALA A 202 20.85 -5.46 11.00
N ILE A 203 21.57 -6.00 11.98
CA ILE A 203 21.33 -5.80 13.43
C ILE A 203 21.37 -4.31 13.75
N SER A 204 22.37 -3.58 13.25
CA SER A 204 22.52 -2.15 13.49
C SER A 204 21.30 -1.36 13.02
N GLU A 205 20.84 -1.59 11.78
CA GLU A 205 19.67 -0.87 11.22
C GLU A 205 18.37 -1.27 11.93
N TYR A 206 18.21 -2.53 12.29
CA TYR A 206 17.06 -3.00 13.06
C TYR A 206 16.99 -2.37 14.45
N GLN A 207 18.12 -2.25 15.14
CA GLN A 207 18.19 -1.58 16.46
C GLN A 207 17.83 -0.09 16.34
N ARG A 208 18.32 0.61 15.30
CA ARG A 208 17.92 1.99 15.01
C ARG A 208 16.42 2.10 14.73
N SER A 209 15.85 1.14 13.96
CA SER A 209 14.42 1.07 13.70
C SER A 209 13.60 0.89 14.98
N LEU A 210 14.05 0.00 15.89
CA LEU A 210 13.41 -0.25 17.19
C LEU A 210 13.52 0.96 18.13
N GLN A 211 14.63 1.70 18.09
CA GLN A 211 14.75 2.97 18.82
C GLN A 211 13.75 4.01 18.35
N ALA A 212 13.54 4.11 17.03
CA ALA A 212 12.58 5.05 16.43
C ALA A 212 11.11 4.62 16.65
N ASN A 213 10.84 3.31 16.63
CA ASN A 213 9.52 2.74 16.93
C ASN A 213 9.67 1.42 17.71
N PRO A 214 9.50 1.43 19.05
CA PRO A 214 9.63 0.24 19.88
C PRO A 214 8.51 -0.81 19.71
N GLN A 215 7.42 -0.47 19.05
CA GLN A 215 6.25 -1.36 18.94
C GLN A 215 6.38 -2.45 17.87
N GLN A 216 7.59 -2.70 17.36
CA GLN A 216 7.89 -3.71 16.34
C GLN A 216 8.35 -5.03 17.00
N ARG A 217 7.42 -5.77 17.64
CA ARG A 217 7.75 -7.01 18.37
C ARG A 217 8.43 -8.05 17.49
N ASP A 218 7.93 -8.26 16.29
CA ASP A 218 8.50 -9.17 15.30
C ASP A 218 9.96 -8.82 14.93
N LEU A 219 10.29 -7.53 14.89
CA LEU A 219 11.64 -7.06 14.64
C LEU A 219 12.56 -7.27 15.85
N ALA A 220 12.06 -7.07 17.07
CA ALA A 220 12.81 -7.33 18.29
C ALA A 220 13.17 -8.83 18.40
N ASP A 221 12.21 -9.72 18.11
CA ASP A 221 12.45 -11.17 18.06
C ASP A 221 13.49 -11.53 16.99
N ARG A 222 13.43 -10.87 15.81
CA ARG A 222 14.42 -11.08 14.75
C ARG A 222 15.82 -10.68 15.17
N VAL A 223 15.99 -9.52 15.81
CA VAL A 223 17.28 -9.08 16.35
C VAL A 223 17.80 -10.08 17.37
N ALA A 224 16.94 -10.58 18.28
CA ALA A 224 17.33 -11.57 19.27
C ALA A 224 17.84 -12.90 18.63
N VAL A 225 17.27 -13.30 17.51
CA VAL A 225 17.75 -14.46 16.74
C VAL A 225 19.09 -14.17 16.07
N LEU A 226 19.24 -12.97 15.49
CA LEU A 226 20.46 -12.59 14.79
C LEU A 226 21.64 -12.31 15.75
N THR A 227 21.43 -12.09 17.02
CA THR A 227 22.50 -11.82 18.01
C THR A 227 23.03 -13.08 18.71
N ARG A 228 22.40 -14.24 18.49
CA ARG A 228 22.87 -15.57 18.95
C ARG A 228 23.90 -16.16 17.98
#